data_a16b94671ed582a56d7c648874d45b58
#
_entry.id   a16b94671ed582a56d7c648874d45b58
#
_cell.length_a   1.000
_cell.length_b   1.000
_cell.length_c   1.000
_cell.angle_alpha   90.00
_cell.angle_beta   90.00
_cell.angle_gamma   90.00
#
_symmetry.space_group_name_H-M   'P 1'
#
loop_
_entity.id
_entity.type
_entity.pdbx_description
1 polymer ?
#
loop_
_entity_poly.entity_id
_entity_poly.type
_entity_poly.pdbx_seq_one_letter_code
_entity_poly.pdbx_strand_id
1 'polypeptide(L)' 'MRLVDNDLDVRRARVDVTQKELADAVNVTRQTINAIERGRYDPSLELAFALADFFGCDIEDIFNPETDLELS' A
#
# COMPACT_ATOMS: atom_id res chain seq x y z
N MET A 1 10.12 1.78 12.73
CA MET A 1 8.84 1.38 12.20
C MET A 1 8.98 0.99 10.74
N ARG A 2 8.36 -0.06 10.36
CA ARG A 2 8.44 -0.56 8.99
C ARG A 2 7.05 -0.79 8.46
N LEU A 3 6.85 -0.50 7.19
CA LEU A 3 5.56 -0.67 6.55
C LEU A 3 5.58 -1.92 5.67
N VAL A 4 6.12 -3.02 6.20
CA VAL A 4 6.26 -4.23 5.42
C VAL A 4 4.98 -5.04 5.35
N ASP A 5 4.14 -4.90 6.36
CA ASP A 5 2.87 -5.60 6.39
C ASP A 5 1.81 -4.72 5.78
N ASN A 6 1.20 -5.18 4.72
CA ASN A 6 0.10 -4.45 4.12
C ASN A 6 -0.83 -5.43 3.43
N ASP A 7 -2.06 -5.02 3.19
CA ASP A 7 -3.00 -5.85 2.49
C ASP A 7 -3.37 -5.24 1.15
N LEU A 8 -2.41 -4.59 0.52
CA LEU A 8 -2.64 -3.92 -0.75
C LEU A 8 -3.14 -4.89 -1.82
N ASP A 9 -2.56 -6.07 -1.87
CA ASP A 9 -2.99 -7.09 -2.83
C ASP A 9 -4.42 -7.53 -2.57
N VAL A 10 -4.81 -7.65 -1.31
CA VAL A 10 -6.17 -8.03 -0.96
C VAL A 10 -7.15 -6.95 -1.39
N ARG A 11 -6.78 -5.69 -1.17
CA ARG A 11 -7.67 -4.59 -1.55
C ARG A 11 -7.81 -4.48 -3.05
N ARG A 12 -6.72 -4.75 -3.79
CA ARG A 12 -6.81 -4.77 -5.24
C ARG A 12 -7.78 -5.87 -5.69
N ALA A 13 -7.66 -7.04 -5.09
CA ALA A 13 -8.50 -8.16 -5.46
C ALA A 13 -9.98 -7.88 -5.23
N ARG A 14 -10.28 -7.16 -4.16
CA ARG A 14 -11.66 -6.84 -3.83
C ARG A 14 -12.33 -5.96 -4.86
N VAL A 15 -11.58 -5.11 -5.53
CA VAL A 15 -12.13 -4.22 -6.54
C VAL A 15 -11.69 -4.64 -7.95
N ASP A 16 -11.02 -5.78 -8.05
CA ASP A 16 -10.65 -6.39 -9.33
C ASP A 16 -9.75 -5.45 -10.16
N VAL A 17 -8.73 -4.91 -9.52
CA VAL A 17 -7.79 -4.00 -10.15
C VAL A 17 -6.42 -4.67 -10.21
N THR A 18 -5.79 -4.64 -11.38
CA THR A 18 -4.47 -5.23 -11.54
C THR A 18 -3.40 -4.32 -10.97
N GLN A 19 -2.20 -4.88 -10.77
CA GLN A 19 -1.07 -4.06 -10.32
C GLN A 19 -0.81 -2.92 -11.28
N LYS A 20 -0.93 -3.18 -12.58
CA LYS A 20 -0.68 -2.14 -13.57
C LYS A 20 -1.73 -1.04 -13.50
N GLU A 21 -2.98 -1.43 -13.35
CA GLU A 21 -4.04 -0.44 -13.25
C GLU A 21 -3.88 0.43 -12.02
N LEU A 22 -3.52 -0.17 -10.90
CA LEU A 22 -3.29 0.60 -9.69
C LEU A 22 -2.08 1.51 -9.86
N ALA A 23 -1.01 0.99 -10.45
CA ALA A 23 0.20 1.79 -10.67
C ALA A 23 -0.11 3.01 -11.52
N ASP A 24 -0.88 2.82 -12.59
CA ASP A 24 -1.26 3.93 -13.45
C ASP A 24 -2.10 4.95 -12.69
N ALA A 25 -2.99 4.49 -11.84
CA ALA A 25 -3.88 5.38 -11.09
C ALA A 25 -3.13 6.26 -10.11
N VAL A 26 -2.06 5.74 -9.51
CA VAL A 26 -1.29 6.50 -8.52
C VAL A 26 0.05 6.97 -9.10
N ASN A 27 0.23 6.83 -10.39
CA ASN A 27 1.34 7.42 -11.14
C ASN A 27 2.71 6.87 -10.73
N VAL A 28 2.79 5.56 -10.61
CA VAL A 28 4.06 4.86 -10.36
C VAL A 28 4.13 3.68 -11.31
N THR A 29 5.23 2.93 -11.24
CA THR A 29 5.38 1.76 -12.10
C THR A 29 4.74 0.54 -11.44
N ARG A 30 4.41 -0.46 -12.26
CA ARG A 30 3.89 -1.72 -11.74
C ARG A 30 4.90 -2.37 -10.80
N GLN A 31 6.19 -2.21 -11.11
CA GLN A 31 7.23 -2.78 -10.25
C GLN A 31 7.21 -2.16 -8.86
N THR A 32 6.90 -0.88 -8.75
CA THR A 32 6.78 -0.23 -7.46
C THR A 32 5.63 -0.84 -6.66
N ILE A 33 4.48 -1.05 -7.29
CA ILE A 33 3.35 -1.68 -6.61
C ILE A 33 3.73 -3.09 -6.16
N ASN A 34 4.37 -3.86 -7.04
CA ASN A 34 4.76 -5.21 -6.69
C ASN A 34 5.73 -5.21 -5.50
N ALA A 35 6.68 -4.29 -5.49
CA ALA A 35 7.66 -4.22 -4.40
C ALA A 35 6.97 -3.86 -3.07
N ILE A 36 5.99 -2.97 -3.11
CA ILE A 36 5.24 -2.62 -1.91
C ILE A 36 4.48 -3.84 -1.39
N GLU A 37 3.80 -4.55 -2.27
CA GLU A 37 3.01 -5.71 -1.87
C GLU A 37 3.88 -6.80 -1.26
N ARG A 38 5.12 -6.87 -1.69
CA ARG A 38 6.05 -7.87 -1.15
C ARG A 38 6.79 -7.39 0.08
N GLY A 39 6.53 -6.19 0.55
CA GLY A 39 7.19 -5.65 1.71
C GLY A 39 8.63 -5.27 1.49
N ARG A 40 9.02 -5.06 0.23
CA ARG A 40 10.41 -4.73 -0.10
C ARG A 40 10.63 -3.24 -0.31
N TYR A 41 9.58 -2.46 -0.26
CA TYR A 41 9.67 -1.04 -0.53
C TYR A 41 8.63 -0.32 0.30
N ASP A 42 9.07 0.61 1.11
CA ASP A 42 8.17 1.43 1.90
C ASP A 42 7.78 2.63 1.08
N PRO A 43 6.51 2.84 0.81
CA PRO A 43 6.11 3.97 -0.02
C PRO A 43 6.36 5.28 0.70
N SER A 44 6.58 6.33 -0.09
CA SER A 44 6.61 7.67 0.47
C SER A 44 5.26 7.99 1.08
N LEU A 45 5.23 8.99 1.93
CA LEU A 45 3.96 9.41 2.52
C LEU A 45 2.98 9.83 1.45
N GLU A 46 3.46 10.54 0.45
CA GLU A 46 2.61 10.98 -0.65
C GLU A 46 1.99 9.79 -1.37
N LEU A 47 2.79 8.77 -1.66
CA LEU A 47 2.28 7.58 -2.33
C LEU A 47 1.31 6.81 -1.43
N ALA A 48 1.61 6.73 -0.15
CA ALA A 48 0.72 6.04 0.78
C ALA A 48 -0.64 6.72 0.83
N PHE A 49 -0.68 8.06 0.84
CA PHE A 49 -1.93 8.77 0.80
C PHE A 49 -2.67 8.54 -0.52
N ALA A 50 -1.94 8.50 -1.63
CA ALA A 50 -2.57 8.27 -2.93
C ALA A 50 -3.21 6.89 -2.99
N LEU A 51 -2.53 5.88 -2.43
CA LEU A 51 -3.09 4.53 -2.39
C LEU A 51 -4.33 4.47 -1.52
N ALA A 52 -4.28 5.11 -0.35
CA ALA A 52 -5.44 5.14 0.54
C ALA A 52 -6.60 5.86 -0.12
N ASP A 53 -6.33 6.96 -0.79
CA ASP A 53 -7.35 7.72 -1.47
C ASP A 53 -7.98 6.91 -2.60
N PHE A 54 -7.17 6.15 -3.34
CA PHE A 54 -7.68 5.31 -4.41
C PHE A 54 -8.70 4.31 -3.90
N PHE A 55 -8.43 3.72 -2.74
CA PHE A 55 -9.32 2.71 -2.18
C PHE A 55 -10.38 3.29 -1.25
N GLY A 56 -10.35 4.59 -1.01
CA GLY A 56 -11.34 5.24 -0.15
C GLY A 56 -11.21 4.83 1.30
N CYS A 57 -10.00 4.71 1.81
CA CYS A 57 -9.77 4.28 3.17
C CYS A 57 -8.60 5.07 3.75
N ASP A 58 -8.26 4.78 5.00
CA ASP A 58 -7.14 5.42 5.66
C ASP A 58 -5.86 4.66 5.39
N ILE A 59 -4.72 5.31 5.54
CA ILE A 59 -3.43 4.66 5.37
C ILE A 59 -3.32 3.45 6.29
N GLU A 60 -3.78 3.58 7.52
CA GLU A 60 -3.67 2.48 8.49
C GLU A 60 -4.52 1.28 8.10
N ASP A 61 -5.49 1.47 7.22
CA ASP A 61 -6.29 0.35 6.74
C ASP A 61 -5.50 -0.53 5.78
N ILE A 62 -4.51 0.03 5.13
CA ILE A 62 -3.69 -0.70 4.16
C ILE A 62 -2.38 -1.16 4.79
N PHE A 63 -1.74 -0.25 5.52
CA PHE A 63 -0.40 -0.50 6.04
C PHE A 63 -0.45 -0.70 7.54
N ASN A 64 0.04 -1.85 7.99
CA ASN A 64 0.17 -2.13 9.42
C ASN A 64 1.61 -1.97 9.79
N PRO A 65 2.01 -0.85 10.40
CA PRO A 65 3.40 -0.70 10.79
C PRO A 65 3.80 -1.82 11.73
N GLU A 66 4.92 -2.42 11.43
CA GLU A 66 5.45 -3.40 12.31
C GLU A 66 6.07 -2.67 13.48
N THR A 67 5.38 -2.69 14.60
CA THR A 67 5.85 -1.94 15.71
C THR A 67 5.46 -2.65 16.95
N ASP A 68 6.29 -2.57 17.89
CA ASP A 68 5.99 -3.11 19.10
C ASP A 68 5.75 -2.07 19.99
N LEU A 69 5.42 -1.13 19.57
CA LEU A 69 5.33 -0.24 20.36
C LEU A 69 4.15 -0.15 20.88
N GLU A 70 3.62 -0.44 20.74
CA GLU A 70 2.69 -0.39 21.28
C GLU A 70 2.78 0.08 22.39
N LEU A 71 3.13 0.65 22.58
CA LEU A 71 3.43 1.10 23.44
C LEU A 71 2.70 1.25 24.24
N SER A 72 2.50 1.13 24.17
CA SER A 72 2.04 1.13 24.67
C SER A 72 1.83 1.05 25.25
#